data_d3ff03ac25899d05c631e01f11ce9e07
#
_entry.id   d3ff03ac25899d05c631e01f11ce9e07
#
_cell.length_a   1.000
_cell.length_b   1.000
_cell.length_c   1.000
_cell.angle_alpha   90.00
_cell.angle_beta   90.00
_cell.angle_gamma   90.00
#
_symmetry.space_group_name_H-M   'P 1'
#
loop_
_entity.id
_entity.type
_entity.pdbx_description
1 polymer ?
#
loop_
_entity_poly.entity_id
_entity_poly.type
_entity_poly.pdbx_seq_one_letter_code
_entity_poly.pdbx_strand_id
1 'polypeptide(L)'
;ACGITALGIADDIGKGIIDRFRSLPMARSAVLTGRSFADVFYNLGILVVLMLSGLFVGWRVHTGFPELLAGVGLLLLFAFAMSWLGIWLGLMVPSVEVAQQAIFTVLFPITFLSNVFVPPQTLPDWLQPIAKVMPTRFSFDGLRSALFGGGDWGTDVLVLCAYAVVLVPAAV
;
A
#
# COMPACT_ATOMS: atom_id res chain seq x y z
N ALA A 1 2.93 4.64 -2.25
CA ALA A 1 3.75 3.65 -1.56
C ALA A 1 4.44 2.71 -2.56
N CYS A 2 3.76 1.70 -3.10
CA CYS A 2 4.32 0.63 -3.96
C CYS A 2 5.28 1.12 -5.05
N GLY A 3 4.90 2.12 -5.85
CA GLY A 3 5.73 2.60 -6.97
C GLY A 3 7.05 3.23 -6.54
N ILE A 4 7.03 4.08 -5.53
CA ILE A 4 8.24 4.75 -5.00
C ILE A 4 9.19 3.72 -4.40
N THR A 5 8.66 2.75 -3.66
CA THR A 5 9.44 1.67 -3.05
C THR A 5 10.11 0.80 -4.12
N ALA A 6 9.35 0.37 -5.14
CA ALA A 6 9.87 -0.47 -6.22
C ALA A 6 10.98 0.24 -7.03
N LEU A 7 10.75 1.50 -7.40
CA LEU A 7 11.75 2.31 -8.11
C LEU A 7 13.02 2.50 -7.29
N GLY A 8 12.86 2.80 -5.99
CA GLY A 8 14.03 2.99 -5.12
C GLY A 8 14.83 1.71 -4.94
N ILE A 9 14.19 0.53 -4.85
CA ILE A 9 14.91 -0.75 -4.76
C ILE A 9 15.62 -1.06 -6.09
N ALA A 10 14.96 -0.85 -7.23
CA ALA A 10 15.59 -1.06 -8.53
C ALA A 10 16.80 -0.11 -8.73
N ASP A 11 16.73 1.13 -8.26
CA ASP A 11 17.84 2.08 -8.28
C ASP A 11 18.99 1.64 -7.36
N ASP A 12 18.67 1.17 -6.15
CA ASP A 12 19.67 0.65 -5.19
C ASP A 12 20.38 -0.59 -5.73
N ILE A 13 19.68 -1.47 -6.46
CA ILE A 13 20.26 -2.62 -7.15
C ILE A 13 21.17 -2.13 -8.28
N GLY A 14 20.68 -1.22 -9.12
CA GLY A 14 21.43 -0.68 -10.25
C GLY A 14 22.73 0.03 -9.84
N LYS A 15 22.77 0.65 -8.68
CA LYS A 15 23.95 1.30 -8.08
C LYS A 15 24.87 0.34 -7.34
N GLY A 16 24.55 -0.94 -7.26
CA GLY A 16 25.33 -1.95 -6.52
C GLY A 16 25.33 -1.74 -5.00
N ILE A 17 24.41 -0.96 -4.48
CA ILE A 17 24.28 -0.68 -3.03
C ILE A 17 23.98 -1.96 -2.27
N ILE A 18 23.15 -2.83 -2.85
CA ILE A 18 22.78 -4.12 -2.23
C ILE A 18 23.99 -5.05 -2.14
N ASP A 19 24.89 -5.05 -3.14
CA ASP A 19 26.12 -5.85 -3.11
C ASP A 19 27.12 -5.34 -2.07
N ARG A 20 27.15 -4.03 -1.85
CA ARG A 20 27.91 -3.43 -0.74
C ARG A 20 27.36 -3.84 0.63
N PHE A 21 26.05 -3.89 0.80
CA PHE A 21 25.45 -4.38 2.06
C PHE A 21 25.68 -5.87 2.28
N ARG A 22 25.82 -6.67 1.21
CA ARG A 22 26.17 -8.10 1.32
C ARG A 22 27.59 -8.33 1.88
N SER A 23 28.49 -7.39 1.75
CA SER A 23 29.84 -7.46 2.30
C SER A 23 29.91 -7.06 3.79
N LEU A 24 28.84 -6.49 4.34
CA LEU A 24 28.74 -6.13 5.75
C LEU A 24 28.09 -7.26 6.56
N PRO A 25 28.49 -7.46 7.83
CA PRO A 25 27.90 -8.49 8.71
C PRO A 25 26.51 -8.04 9.21
N MET A 26 25.60 -7.71 8.30
CA MET A 26 24.24 -7.27 8.60
C MET A 26 23.22 -8.30 8.07
N ALA A 27 22.12 -8.48 8.79
CA ALA A 27 21.02 -9.30 8.32
C ALA A 27 20.36 -8.66 7.08
N ARG A 28 20.17 -9.42 6.01
CA ARG A 28 19.55 -8.95 4.74
C ARG A 28 18.16 -8.35 4.97
N SER A 29 17.41 -8.91 5.91
CA SER A 29 16.09 -8.41 6.31
C SER A 29 16.14 -7.02 6.96
N ALA A 30 17.26 -6.63 7.60
CA ALA A 30 17.37 -5.33 8.27
C ALA A 30 17.26 -4.14 7.30
N VAL A 31 17.81 -4.28 6.09
CA VAL A 31 17.74 -3.23 5.07
C VAL A 31 16.31 -3.08 4.54
N LEU A 32 15.64 -4.19 4.26
CA LEU A 32 14.27 -4.20 3.75
C LEU A 32 13.27 -3.69 4.79
N THR A 33 13.42 -4.12 6.04
CA THR A 33 12.57 -3.63 7.14
C THR A 33 12.80 -2.15 7.42
N GLY A 34 14.06 -1.70 7.43
CA GLY A 34 14.38 -0.28 7.59
C GLY A 34 13.72 0.58 6.50
N ARG A 35 13.73 0.12 5.25
CA ARG A 35 13.05 0.79 4.14
C ARG A 35 11.54 0.81 4.30
N SER A 36 10.94 -0.31 4.71
CA SER A 36 9.49 -0.38 4.96
C SER A 36 9.06 0.60 6.06
N PHE A 37 9.85 0.75 7.12
CA PHE A 37 9.58 1.76 8.15
C PHE A 37 9.70 3.19 7.61
N ALA A 38 10.72 3.48 6.82
CA ALA A 38 10.86 4.80 6.17
C ALA A 38 9.66 5.12 5.28
N ASP A 39 9.17 4.13 4.52
CA ASP A 39 7.97 4.27 3.70
C ASP A 39 6.71 4.55 4.53
N VAL A 40 6.56 3.93 5.71
CA VAL A 40 5.44 4.22 6.62
C VAL A 40 5.47 5.68 7.08
N PHE A 41 6.63 6.19 7.50
CA PHE A 41 6.77 7.59 7.88
C PHE A 41 6.50 8.55 6.73
N TYR A 42 6.98 8.24 5.54
CA TYR A 42 6.70 9.02 4.34
C TYR A 42 5.21 9.06 4.01
N ASN A 43 4.54 7.91 4.05
CA ASN A 43 3.09 7.82 3.82
C ASN A 43 2.29 8.53 4.92
N LEU A 44 2.73 8.49 6.18
CA LEU A 44 2.12 9.25 7.26
C LEU A 44 2.18 10.76 6.97
N GLY A 45 3.33 11.25 6.51
CA GLY A 45 3.48 12.65 6.09
C GLY A 45 2.51 13.04 4.97
N ILE A 46 2.37 12.20 3.95
CA ILE A 46 1.40 12.40 2.85
C ILE A 46 -0.04 12.43 3.39
N LEU A 47 -0.40 11.50 4.27
CA LEU A 47 -1.75 11.45 4.87
C LEU A 47 -2.06 12.72 5.67
N VAL A 48 -1.10 13.21 6.45
CA VAL A 48 -1.25 14.47 7.20
C VAL A 48 -1.50 15.64 6.25
N VAL A 49 -0.71 15.76 5.18
CA VAL A 49 -0.88 16.82 4.17
C VAL A 49 -2.24 16.71 3.48
N LEU A 50 -2.68 15.49 3.11
CA LEU A 50 -3.99 15.26 2.49
C LEU A 50 -5.14 15.61 3.46
N MET A 51 -5.03 15.24 4.73
CA MET A 51 -6.03 15.59 5.74
C MET A 51 -6.12 17.11 5.94
N LEU A 52 -4.99 17.79 6.06
CA LEU A 52 -4.95 19.24 6.18
C LEU A 52 -5.56 19.91 4.94
N SER A 53 -5.20 19.46 3.73
CA SER A 53 -5.79 20.01 2.50
C SER A 53 -7.31 19.77 2.42
N GLY A 54 -7.79 18.61 2.86
CA GLY A 54 -9.21 18.31 2.97
C GLY A 54 -9.94 19.28 3.92
N LEU A 55 -9.35 19.58 5.08
CA LEU A 55 -9.90 20.55 6.02
C LEU A 55 -9.98 21.96 5.41
N PHE A 56 -8.99 22.38 4.62
CA PHE A 56 -9.02 23.67 3.90
C PHE A 56 -10.13 23.74 2.85
N VAL A 57 -10.45 22.65 2.20
CA VAL A 57 -11.56 22.56 1.21
C VAL A 57 -12.94 22.51 1.91
N GLY A 58 -12.96 22.40 3.24
CA GLY A 58 -14.20 22.39 4.02
C GLY A 58 -14.68 20.99 4.40
N TRP A 59 -13.85 19.95 4.20
CA TRP A 59 -14.16 18.63 4.72
C TRP A 59 -14.12 18.66 6.25
N ARG A 60 -15.19 18.20 6.87
CA ARG A 60 -15.29 18.11 8.34
C ARG A 60 -15.38 16.65 8.75
N VAL A 61 -14.56 16.28 9.70
CA VAL A 61 -14.64 14.97 10.34
C VAL A 61 -15.91 14.96 11.19
N HIS A 62 -16.86 14.10 10.86
CA HIS A 62 -18.12 13.95 11.59
C HIS A 62 -18.08 12.78 12.58
N THR A 63 -16.99 12.01 12.58
CA THR A 63 -16.76 10.87 13.45
C THR A 63 -15.87 11.23 14.63
N GLY A 64 -15.88 10.40 15.67
CA GLY A 64 -15.03 10.58 16.84
C GLY A 64 -13.54 10.46 16.52
N PHE A 65 -12.72 10.96 17.43
CA PHE A 65 -11.26 10.87 17.31
C PHE A 65 -10.75 9.41 17.19
N PRO A 66 -11.31 8.40 17.89
CA PRO A 66 -10.89 7.02 17.75
C PRO A 66 -11.18 6.43 16.36
N GLU A 67 -12.30 6.78 15.72
CA GLU A 67 -12.64 6.32 14.38
C GLU A 67 -11.70 6.94 13.33
N LEU A 68 -11.34 8.21 13.50
CA LEU A 68 -10.34 8.86 12.65
C LEU A 68 -8.99 8.17 12.76
N LEU A 69 -8.55 7.85 13.98
CA LEU A 69 -7.30 7.14 14.22
C LEU A 69 -7.30 5.74 13.62
N ALA A 70 -8.44 5.02 13.72
CA ALA A 70 -8.62 3.72 13.09
C ALA A 70 -8.51 3.81 11.55
N GLY A 71 -9.15 4.81 10.93
CA GLY A 71 -9.05 5.05 9.48
C GLY A 71 -7.62 5.35 9.02
N VAL A 72 -6.89 6.19 9.76
CA VAL A 72 -5.46 6.47 9.48
C VAL A 72 -4.62 5.21 9.64
N GLY A 73 -4.84 4.43 10.70
CA GLY A 73 -4.14 3.18 10.94
C GLY A 73 -4.37 2.17 9.81
N LEU A 74 -5.59 2.06 9.32
CA LEU A 74 -5.97 1.18 8.22
C LEU A 74 -5.29 1.60 6.91
N LEU A 75 -5.22 2.90 6.61
CA LEU A 75 -4.50 3.41 5.43
C LEU A 75 -2.98 3.17 5.52
N LEU A 76 -2.40 3.32 6.71
CA LEU A 76 -0.98 3.03 6.93
C LEU A 76 -0.69 1.53 6.80
N LEU A 77 -1.56 0.65 7.30
CA LEU A 77 -1.46 -0.79 7.13
C LEU A 77 -1.53 -1.19 5.65
N PHE A 78 -2.46 -0.59 4.91
CA PHE A 78 -2.55 -0.78 3.45
C PHE A 78 -1.30 -0.28 2.74
N ALA A 79 -0.80 0.91 3.09
CA ALA A 79 0.43 1.45 2.52
C ALA A 79 1.63 0.54 2.82
N PHE A 80 1.71 -0.02 4.03
CA PHE A 80 2.74 -0.99 4.41
C PHE A 80 2.65 -2.27 3.56
N ALA A 81 1.47 -2.87 3.42
CA ALA A 81 1.28 -4.05 2.56
C ALA A 81 1.66 -3.76 1.10
N MET A 82 1.29 -2.59 0.57
CA MET A 82 1.66 -2.17 -0.78
C MET A 82 3.16 -1.88 -0.94
N SER A 83 3.85 -1.44 0.11
CA SER A 83 5.32 -1.29 0.08
C SER A 83 6.02 -2.64 -0.12
N TRP A 84 5.55 -3.70 0.52
CA TRP A 84 6.11 -5.04 0.34
C TRP A 84 5.87 -5.59 -1.07
N LEU A 85 4.71 -5.32 -1.67
CA LEU A 85 4.48 -5.61 -3.08
C LEU A 85 5.48 -4.85 -3.97
N GLY A 86 5.76 -3.58 -3.64
CA GLY A 86 6.77 -2.77 -4.31
C GLY A 86 8.18 -3.33 -4.16
N ILE A 87 8.54 -3.80 -2.97
CA ILE A 87 9.83 -4.48 -2.71
C ILE A 87 9.97 -5.71 -3.61
N TRP A 88 8.95 -6.55 -3.61
CA TRP A 88 8.93 -7.76 -4.43
C TRP A 88 9.08 -7.47 -5.93
N LEU A 89 8.33 -6.51 -6.45
CA LEU A 89 8.47 -6.05 -7.85
C LEU A 89 9.85 -5.47 -8.13
N GLY A 90 10.37 -4.63 -7.22
CA GLY A 90 11.69 -3.99 -7.37
C GLY A 90 12.84 -4.99 -7.39
N LEU A 91 12.73 -6.11 -6.65
CA LEU A 91 13.73 -7.18 -6.64
C LEU A 91 13.70 -8.05 -7.92
N MET A 92 12.55 -8.13 -8.60
CA MET A 92 12.40 -8.93 -9.82
C MET A 92 12.91 -8.24 -11.09
N VAL A 93 13.06 -6.93 -11.07
CA VAL A 93 13.37 -6.16 -12.28
C VAL A 93 14.83 -5.74 -12.31
N PRO A 94 15.49 -5.85 -13.50
CA PRO A 94 16.92 -5.59 -13.63
C PRO A 94 17.29 -4.11 -13.75
N SER A 95 16.33 -3.21 -14.03
CA SER A 95 16.57 -1.78 -14.19
C SER A 95 15.40 -0.91 -13.74
N VAL A 96 15.69 0.37 -13.48
CA VAL A 96 14.69 1.35 -13.06
C VAL A 96 13.60 1.56 -14.12
N GLU A 97 13.99 1.55 -15.41
CA GLU A 97 13.05 1.71 -16.53
C GLU A 97 12.06 0.54 -16.61
N VAL A 98 12.58 -0.69 -16.45
CA VAL A 98 11.73 -1.90 -16.41
C VAL A 98 10.85 -1.90 -15.17
N ALA A 99 11.36 -1.43 -14.02
CA ALA A 99 10.55 -1.25 -12.80
C ALA A 99 9.40 -0.30 -13.04
N GLN A 100 9.65 0.83 -13.67
CA GLN A 100 8.62 1.83 -13.99
C GLN A 100 7.51 1.25 -14.87
N GLN A 101 7.89 0.51 -15.91
CA GLN A 101 6.93 -0.16 -16.81
C GLN A 101 6.13 -1.25 -16.07
N ALA A 102 6.79 -2.06 -15.25
CA ALA A 102 6.16 -3.11 -14.45
C ALA A 102 5.15 -2.53 -13.45
N ILE A 103 5.50 -1.43 -12.78
CA ILE A 103 4.62 -0.71 -11.86
C ILE A 103 3.35 -0.26 -12.59
N PHE A 104 3.47 0.39 -13.74
CA PHE A 104 2.31 0.81 -14.52
C PHE A 104 1.46 -0.39 -14.96
N THR A 105 2.09 -1.46 -15.45
CA THR A 105 1.39 -2.64 -15.90
C THR A 105 0.60 -3.34 -14.78
N VAL A 106 1.12 -3.35 -13.55
CA VAL A 106 0.49 -4.00 -12.39
C VAL A 106 -0.49 -3.07 -11.69
N LEU A 107 -0.08 -1.81 -11.42
CA LEU A 107 -0.91 -0.89 -10.65
C LEU A 107 -2.10 -0.34 -11.44
N PHE A 108 -1.97 -0.19 -12.75
CA PHE A 108 -3.04 0.34 -13.58
C PHE A 108 -4.32 -0.53 -13.51
N PRO A 109 -4.27 -1.85 -13.78
CA PRO A 109 -5.44 -2.72 -13.59
C PRO A 109 -5.94 -2.74 -12.15
N ILE A 110 -5.05 -2.80 -11.16
CA ILE A 110 -5.42 -2.79 -9.74
C ILE A 110 -6.20 -1.53 -9.38
N THR A 111 -5.76 -0.38 -9.89
CA THR A 111 -6.42 0.91 -9.61
C THR A 111 -7.80 0.98 -10.26
N PHE A 112 -7.95 0.48 -11.48
CA PHE A 112 -9.24 0.44 -12.17
C PHE A 112 -10.22 -0.57 -11.58
N LEU A 113 -9.73 -1.73 -11.13
CA LEU A 113 -10.54 -2.73 -10.45
C LEU A 113 -10.91 -2.33 -9.01
N SER A 114 -10.24 -1.31 -8.48
CA SER A 114 -10.54 -0.84 -7.13
C SER A 114 -11.92 -0.18 -7.10
N ASN A 115 -12.66 -0.40 -6.01
CA ASN A 115 -14.00 0.15 -5.77
C ASN A 115 -14.05 1.70 -5.75
N VAL A 116 -12.92 2.36 -5.96
CA VAL A 116 -12.80 3.83 -5.97
C VAL A 116 -13.38 4.44 -7.24
N PHE A 117 -13.09 3.83 -8.40
CA PHE A 117 -13.46 4.39 -9.71
C PHE A 117 -14.67 3.71 -10.33
N VAL A 118 -14.82 2.40 -10.10
CA VAL A 118 -15.85 1.59 -10.75
C VAL A 118 -16.61 0.77 -9.70
N PRO A 119 -17.93 0.98 -9.55
CA PRO A 119 -18.73 0.15 -8.66
C PRO A 119 -18.64 -1.33 -9.07
N PRO A 120 -18.49 -2.27 -8.11
CA PRO A 120 -18.31 -3.68 -8.43
C PRO A 120 -19.44 -4.29 -9.28
N GLN A 121 -20.65 -3.72 -9.20
CA GLN A 121 -21.82 -4.19 -9.92
C GLN A 121 -21.76 -3.89 -11.43
N THR A 122 -20.90 -2.96 -11.85
CA THR A 122 -20.74 -2.58 -13.27
C THR A 122 -19.62 -3.36 -13.96
N LEU A 123 -18.88 -4.16 -13.20
CA LEU A 123 -17.81 -5.00 -13.74
C LEU A 123 -18.39 -6.28 -14.37
N PRO A 124 -17.78 -6.81 -15.46
CA PRO A 124 -18.13 -8.12 -16.02
C PRO A 124 -18.08 -9.21 -14.97
N ASP A 125 -18.95 -10.22 -15.07
CA ASP A 125 -19.14 -11.27 -14.06
C ASP A 125 -17.84 -12.05 -13.71
N TRP A 126 -16.95 -12.22 -14.68
CA TRP A 126 -15.66 -12.89 -14.47
C TRP A 126 -14.65 -12.02 -13.68
N LEU A 127 -14.83 -10.71 -13.66
CA LEU A 127 -13.95 -9.75 -12.98
C LEU A 127 -14.40 -9.47 -11.53
N GLN A 128 -15.68 -9.65 -11.24
CA GLN A 128 -16.25 -9.39 -9.91
C GLN A 128 -15.59 -10.19 -8.78
N PRO A 129 -15.29 -11.51 -8.93
CA PRO A 129 -14.64 -12.27 -7.87
C PRO A 129 -13.21 -11.76 -7.59
N ILE A 130 -12.50 -11.32 -8.63
CA ILE A 130 -11.15 -10.74 -8.48
C ILE A 130 -11.21 -9.42 -7.71
N ALA A 131 -12.14 -8.54 -8.08
CA ALA A 131 -12.35 -7.26 -7.39
C ALA A 131 -12.77 -7.45 -5.91
N LYS A 132 -13.49 -8.52 -5.59
CA LYS A 132 -13.91 -8.84 -4.21
C LYS A 132 -12.74 -9.22 -3.30
N VAL A 133 -11.70 -9.82 -3.84
CA VAL A 133 -10.52 -10.29 -3.08
C VAL A 133 -9.43 -9.23 -2.99
N MET A 134 -9.49 -8.16 -3.80
CA MET A 134 -8.44 -7.14 -3.81
C MET A 134 -8.28 -6.38 -2.49
N PRO A 135 -7.04 -6.18 -2.01
CA PRO A 135 -6.77 -5.48 -0.75
C PRO A 135 -7.20 -4.00 -0.78
N THR A 136 -7.24 -3.39 -1.97
CA THR A 136 -7.74 -2.02 -2.17
C THR A 136 -9.19 -1.85 -1.73
N ARG A 137 -10.05 -2.85 -1.99
CA ARG A 137 -11.46 -2.82 -1.58
C ARG A 137 -11.59 -2.73 -0.07
N PHE A 138 -10.92 -3.61 0.65
CA PHE A 138 -10.98 -3.66 2.11
C PHE A 138 -10.46 -2.37 2.74
N SER A 139 -9.45 -1.74 2.13
CA SER A 139 -8.93 -0.44 2.59
C SER A 139 -9.97 0.67 2.45
N PHE A 140 -10.70 0.72 1.33
CA PHE A 140 -11.68 1.76 1.07
C PHE A 140 -13.00 1.51 1.80
N ASP A 141 -13.47 0.27 1.86
CA ASP A 141 -14.68 -0.09 2.59
C ASP A 141 -14.46 0.11 4.10
N GLY A 142 -13.32 -0.31 4.65
CA GLY A 142 -12.95 -0.06 6.03
C GLY A 142 -12.75 1.42 6.35
N LEU A 143 -12.14 2.19 5.46
CA LEU A 143 -12.00 3.65 5.62
C LEU A 143 -13.37 4.33 5.60
N ARG A 144 -14.25 3.93 4.68
CA ARG A 144 -15.60 4.46 4.60
C ARG A 144 -16.40 4.12 5.85
N SER A 145 -16.32 2.90 6.37
CA SER A 145 -17.00 2.49 7.61
C SER A 145 -16.44 3.21 8.84
N ALA A 146 -15.13 3.45 8.90
CA ALA A 146 -14.50 4.22 9.97
C ALA A 146 -14.86 5.70 9.94
N LEU A 147 -14.95 6.34 8.75
CA LEU A 147 -15.20 7.77 8.63
C LEU A 147 -16.68 8.17 8.62
N PHE A 148 -17.57 7.30 8.17
CA PHE A 148 -19.00 7.61 8.03
C PHE A 148 -19.90 6.80 8.94
N GLY A 149 -19.35 5.82 9.66
CA GLY A 149 -20.09 4.91 10.55
C GLY A 149 -20.99 3.96 9.76
N GLY A 150 -21.08 2.70 10.16
CA GLY A 150 -22.06 1.77 9.58
C GLY A 150 -21.50 0.47 9.02
N GLY A 151 -20.24 0.13 9.25
CA GLY A 151 -19.64 -1.13 8.84
C GLY A 151 -18.75 -1.75 9.91
N ASP A 152 -18.42 -3.03 9.72
CA ASP A 152 -17.50 -3.77 10.58
C ASP A 152 -16.06 -3.63 10.08
N TRP A 153 -15.45 -2.47 10.40
CA TRP A 153 -14.06 -2.15 10.03
C TRP A 153 -13.05 -3.15 10.62
N GLY A 154 -13.43 -3.92 11.64
CA GLY A 154 -12.59 -4.94 12.25
C GLY A 154 -12.23 -6.08 11.29
N THR A 155 -13.18 -6.54 10.47
CA THR A 155 -12.94 -7.56 9.45
C THR A 155 -12.02 -7.05 8.35
N ASP A 156 -12.16 -5.79 7.93
CA ASP A 156 -11.30 -5.18 6.92
C ASP A 156 -9.85 -5.06 7.40
N VAL A 157 -9.64 -4.70 8.68
CA VAL A 157 -8.31 -4.68 9.30
C VAL A 157 -7.70 -6.08 9.34
N LEU A 158 -8.46 -7.10 9.73
CA LEU A 158 -7.95 -8.49 9.77
C LEU A 158 -7.51 -8.98 8.39
N VAL A 159 -8.29 -8.68 7.35
CA VAL A 159 -7.95 -9.07 5.98
C VAL A 159 -6.68 -8.34 5.51
N LEU A 160 -6.53 -7.04 5.79
CA LEU A 160 -5.31 -6.30 5.44
C LEU A 160 -4.09 -6.78 6.22
N CYS A 161 -4.24 -7.15 7.49
CA CYS A 161 -3.18 -7.80 8.26
C CYS A 161 -2.78 -9.14 7.62
N ALA A 162 -3.73 -9.95 7.18
CA ALA A 162 -3.45 -11.20 6.49
C ALA A 162 -2.67 -10.98 5.19
N TYR A 163 -3.04 -9.95 4.39
CA TYR A 163 -2.28 -9.57 3.20
C TYR A 163 -0.84 -9.14 3.55
N ALA A 164 -0.66 -8.32 4.58
CA ALA A 164 0.67 -7.91 5.02
C ALA A 164 1.51 -9.12 5.45
N VAL A 165 0.93 -10.05 6.23
CA VAL A 165 1.61 -11.28 6.69
C VAL A 165 2.00 -12.19 5.52
N VAL A 166 1.22 -12.25 4.45
CA VAL A 166 1.54 -13.07 3.26
C VAL A 166 2.59 -12.41 2.38
N LEU A 167 2.52 -11.09 2.20
CA LEU A 167 3.45 -10.37 1.32
C LEU A 167 4.85 -10.20 1.93
N VAL A 168 4.96 -10.07 3.25
CA VAL A 168 6.27 -9.95 3.93
C VAL A 168 7.18 -11.14 3.67
N PRO A 169 6.78 -12.41 3.92
CA PRO A 169 7.65 -13.55 3.66
C PRO A 169 7.86 -13.84 2.16
N ALA A 170 6.96 -13.37 1.29
CA ALA A 170 7.13 -13.56 -0.16
C ALA A 170 8.26 -12.67 -0.74
N ALA A 171 8.65 -11.59 -0.03
CA ALA A 171 9.68 -10.64 -0.47
C ALA A 171 11.02 -10.82 0.28
N VAL A 172 11.10 -11.70 1.30
CA VAL A 172 12.31 -12.02 2.07
C VAL A 172 12.96 -13.30 1.56
#